data_12cd213a8195480afad8cb4d55cbfc8d
#
_entry.id   12cd213a8195480afad8cb4d55cbfc8d
#
_cell.length_a   1.000
_cell.length_b   1.000
_cell.length_c   1.000
_cell.angle_alpha   90.00
_cell.angle_beta   90.00
_cell.angle_gamma   90.00
#
_symmetry.space_group_name_H-M   'P 1'
#
loop_
_entity.id
_entity.type
_entity.pdbx_description
1 polymer ?
#
loop_
_entity_poly.entity_id
_entity_poly.type
_entity_poly.pdbx_seq_one_letter_code
_entity_poly.pdbx_strand_id
1 'polypeptide(L)'
;MTDKMFAGTEEFQYFECGKCGTLQIAGIPDDMSAFYPKNYYSLKSDQKKIAEQLIHKGRDYIFYYHFPKFLVQKLSVKIPNLALEAFLKLHPKKSAKVLDVGCGEGKFLKSIFGLGFKEVIGIEPFALETQEKPFAIYRKKLSEIEEKFDVITFNHVFEHVENPHETLQQCYIRLNNSGKIIIRVPVKDSAAYDAYGENWVQWDAPRHFHLLTKKAFQILAKENGFEIESYYNDSNKFQFTGSEKYKRGLRYQTPNSIFSAEEIRDFNKKAQNLNKKGEGDQVVVILKKL
;
A
#
# COMPACT_ATOMS: atom_id res chain seq x y z
N MET A 1 -0.92 20.17 10.62
CA MET A 1 0.08 19.57 9.68
C MET A 1 -0.05 20.26 8.33
N THR A 2 1.04 20.45 7.60
CA THR A 2 1.02 21.06 6.24
C THR A 2 1.33 20.01 5.18
N ASP A 3 0.97 20.30 3.91
CA ASP A 3 1.38 19.46 2.77
C ASP A 3 2.89 19.61 2.49
N LYS A 4 3.71 18.84 3.20
CA LYS A 4 5.17 18.83 3.01
C LYS A 4 5.60 18.21 1.66
N MET A 5 4.75 17.42 1.02
CA MET A 5 5.08 16.78 -0.26
C MET A 5 5.16 17.79 -1.39
N PHE A 6 4.22 18.73 -1.46
CA PHE A 6 4.14 19.75 -2.51
C PHE A 6 4.38 21.16 -2.00
N ALA A 7 4.85 21.33 -0.75
CA ALA A 7 5.12 22.62 -0.11
C ALA A 7 3.88 23.51 -0.01
N GLY A 8 2.74 22.91 0.27
CA GLY A 8 1.52 23.64 0.60
C GLY A 8 1.66 24.36 1.94
N THR A 9 1.05 25.56 2.05
CA THR A 9 1.05 26.37 3.27
C THR A 9 -0.21 26.18 4.10
N GLU A 10 -1.21 25.51 3.56
CA GLU A 10 -2.46 25.20 4.25
C GLU A 10 -2.23 24.23 5.39
N GLU A 11 -2.82 24.51 6.53
CA GLU A 11 -2.71 23.70 7.74
C GLU A 11 -3.91 22.78 7.93
N PHE A 12 -3.62 21.49 8.14
CA PHE A 12 -4.63 20.46 8.42
C PHE A 12 -4.51 20.00 9.85
N GLN A 13 -5.65 19.94 10.54
CA GLN A 13 -5.71 19.43 11.90
C GLN A 13 -5.92 17.92 11.90
N TYR A 14 -5.22 17.25 12.79
CA TYR A 14 -5.39 15.83 13.06
C TYR A 14 -5.65 15.65 14.54
N PHE A 15 -6.49 14.69 14.88
CA PHE A 15 -6.71 14.26 16.24
C PHE A 15 -6.35 12.80 16.43
N GLU A 16 -6.01 12.42 17.64
CA GLU A 16 -5.77 11.04 18.02
C GLU A 16 -7.02 10.44 18.66
N CYS A 17 -7.47 9.30 18.14
CA CYS A 17 -8.60 8.57 18.70
C CYS A 17 -8.23 7.95 20.05
N GLY A 18 -8.88 8.39 21.14
CA GLY A 18 -8.63 7.86 22.49
C GLY A 18 -8.91 6.36 22.66
N LYS A 19 -9.76 5.78 21.79
CA LYS A 19 -10.10 4.34 21.82
C LYS A 19 -9.00 3.47 21.20
N CYS A 20 -8.47 3.86 20.04
CA CYS A 20 -7.56 3.01 19.25
C CYS A 20 -6.21 3.64 18.91
N GLY A 21 -5.99 4.94 19.19
CA GLY A 21 -4.73 5.62 18.91
C GLY A 21 -4.53 6.01 17.43
N THR A 22 -5.51 5.80 16.55
CA THR A 22 -5.44 6.24 15.15
C THR A 22 -5.34 7.76 15.08
N LEU A 23 -4.45 8.30 14.27
CA LEU A 23 -4.47 9.70 13.87
C LEU A 23 -5.45 9.85 12.71
N GLN A 24 -6.35 10.81 12.83
CA GLN A 24 -7.37 11.07 11.82
C GLN A 24 -7.42 12.56 11.50
N ILE A 25 -7.57 12.89 10.22
CA ILE A 25 -7.79 14.27 9.80
C ILE A 25 -9.13 14.78 10.36
N ALA A 26 -9.15 16.00 10.89
CA ALA A 26 -10.35 16.58 11.51
C ALA A 26 -11.41 16.99 10.47
N GLY A 27 -10.98 17.34 9.27
CA GLY A 27 -11.85 17.67 8.15
C GLY A 27 -11.16 17.30 6.84
N ILE A 28 -11.84 16.55 5.99
CA ILE A 28 -11.37 16.22 4.65
C ILE A 28 -11.72 17.42 3.75
N PRO A 29 -10.77 17.98 2.97
CA PRO A 29 -11.06 19.05 2.03
C PRO A 29 -12.12 18.64 1.01
N ASP A 30 -13.06 19.54 0.70
CA ASP A 30 -14.15 19.29 -0.26
C ASP A 30 -13.62 18.97 -1.66
N ASP A 31 -12.53 19.62 -2.08
CA ASP A 31 -11.83 19.33 -3.34
C ASP A 31 -10.46 18.72 -3.10
N MET A 32 -10.42 17.41 -3.01
CA MET A 32 -9.17 16.66 -2.90
C MET A 32 -8.35 16.68 -4.21
N SER A 33 -8.94 17.02 -5.37
CA SER A 33 -8.21 17.01 -6.65
C SER A 33 -7.06 18.01 -6.67
N ALA A 34 -7.17 19.11 -5.91
CA ALA A 34 -6.12 20.11 -5.74
C ALA A 34 -4.83 19.52 -5.14
N PHE A 35 -4.93 18.45 -4.34
CA PHE A 35 -3.81 17.78 -3.68
C PHE A 35 -3.23 16.60 -4.47
N TYR A 36 -3.79 16.30 -5.66
CA TYR A 36 -3.30 15.27 -6.58
C TYR A 36 -2.90 15.87 -7.93
N PRO A 37 -1.75 16.58 -7.99
CA PRO A 37 -1.33 17.21 -9.23
C PRO A 37 -1.07 16.16 -10.32
N LYS A 38 -1.19 16.56 -11.61
CA LYS A 38 -1.03 15.67 -12.79
C LYS A 38 0.28 14.86 -12.79
N ASN A 39 1.29 15.30 -12.07
CA ASN A 39 2.57 14.62 -11.91
C ASN A 39 2.69 13.82 -10.61
N TYR A 40 1.58 13.57 -9.92
CA TYR A 40 1.57 12.72 -8.72
C TYR A 40 2.13 11.34 -9.05
N TYR A 41 2.95 10.80 -8.15
CA TYR A 41 3.79 9.63 -8.45
C TYR A 41 2.99 8.35 -8.79
N SER A 42 1.76 8.19 -8.28
CA SER A 42 0.90 7.03 -8.59
C SER A 42 0.28 7.10 -9.99
N LEU A 43 0.24 8.30 -10.60
CA LEU A 43 -0.33 8.57 -11.92
C LEU A 43 0.74 8.67 -13.03
N LYS A 44 2.00 8.35 -12.75
CA LYS A 44 3.07 8.36 -13.76
C LYS A 44 3.24 7.00 -14.41
N SER A 45 3.15 6.96 -15.74
CA SER A 45 3.54 5.79 -16.52
C SER A 45 5.05 5.56 -16.40
N ASP A 46 5.44 4.43 -15.84
CA ASP A 46 6.84 3.99 -15.78
C ASP A 46 7.17 3.29 -17.09
N GLN A 47 7.73 4.02 -18.06
CA GLN A 47 8.28 3.45 -19.28
C GLN A 47 9.58 2.66 -18.97
N LYS A 48 9.47 1.63 -18.13
CA LYS A 48 10.58 0.68 -17.95
C LYS A 48 10.82 -0.06 -19.25
N LYS A 49 12.07 -0.11 -19.67
CA LYS A 49 12.51 -0.82 -20.89
C LYS A 49 11.98 -2.26 -20.88
N ILE A 50 11.52 -2.74 -22.03
CA ILE A 50 10.93 -4.09 -22.23
C ILE A 50 11.80 -5.21 -21.63
N ALA A 51 13.13 -5.08 -21.71
CA ALA A 51 14.09 -6.04 -21.14
C ALA A 51 13.98 -6.17 -19.60
N GLU A 52 13.81 -5.06 -18.86
CA GLU A 52 13.62 -5.10 -17.40
C GLU A 52 12.28 -5.76 -17.03
N GLN A 53 11.24 -5.56 -17.84
CA GLN A 53 9.93 -6.21 -17.64
C GLN A 53 10.02 -7.73 -17.85
N LEU A 54 10.82 -8.21 -18.80
CA LEU A 54 11.04 -9.65 -19.03
C LEU A 54 11.84 -10.31 -17.90
N ILE A 55 12.86 -9.63 -17.37
CA ILE A 55 13.66 -10.11 -16.22
C ILE A 55 12.78 -10.20 -14.97
N HIS A 56 11.93 -9.18 -14.72
CA HIS A 56 11.01 -9.18 -13.58
C HIS A 56 9.96 -10.30 -13.71
N LYS A 57 9.40 -10.53 -14.89
CA LYS A 57 8.45 -11.64 -15.14
C LYS A 57 9.07 -13.01 -14.90
N GLY A 58 10.27 -13.25 -15.40
CA GLY A 58 10.98 -14.52 -15.20
C GLY A 58 11.28 -14.79 -13.72
N ARG A 59 11.71 -13.77 -12.99
CA ARG A 59 12.06 -13.85 -11.58
C ARG A 59 10.85 -14.07 -10.68
N ASP A 60 9.74 -13.35 -10.92
CA ASP A 60 8.48 -13.49 -10.20
C ASP A 60 7.86 -14.88 -10.45
N TYR A 61 7.99 -15.41 -11.67
CA TYR A 61 7.55 -16.75 -12.05
C TYR A 61 8.33 -17.85 -11.34
N ILE A 62 9.67 -17.75 -11.30
CA ILE A 62 10.57 -18.70 -10.61
C ILE A 62 10.25 -18.73 -9.11
N PHE A 63 10.03 -17.57 -8.50
CA PHE A 63 9.68 -17.47 -7.08
C PHE A 63 8.39 -18.22 -6.73
N TYR A 64 7.36 -18.10 -7.55
CA TYR A 64 6.06 -18.70 -7.27
C TYR A 64 6.01 -20.22 -7.52
N TYR A 65 6.74 -20.72 -8.52
CA TYR A 65 6.49 -22.08 -9.02
C TYR A 65 7.58 -23.10 -8.75
N HIS A 66 8.85 -22.73 -8.59
CA HIS A 66 9.94 -23.68 -8.78
C HIS A 66 10.97 -23.78 -7.67
N PHE A 67 10.91 -22.99 -6.60
CA PHE A 67 11.95 -23.07 -5.58
C PHE A 67 11.44 -23.19 -4.16
N PRO A 68 12.00 -24.15 -3.40
CA PRO A 68 11.83 -24.19 -1.94
C PRO A 68 12.27 -22.87 -1.32
N LYS A 69 11.49 -22.36 -0.36
CA LYS A 69 11.70 -21.03 0.28
C LYS A 69 13.16 -20.76 0.68
N PHE A 70 13.89 -21.80 1.13
CA PHE A 70 15.29 -21.68 1.56
C PHE A 70 16.26 -21.38 0.41
N LEU A 71 16.01 -21.90 -0.80
CA LEU A 71 16.84 -21.64 -1.99
C LEU A 71 16.63 -20.23 -2.54
N VAL A 72 15.39 -19.75 -2.51
CA VAL A 72 15.05 -18.39 -2.94
C VAL A 72 15.72 -17.34 -2.03
N GLN A 73 15.75 -17.60 -0.72
CA GLN A 73 16.46 -16.75 0.24
C GLN A 73 17.98 -16.75 0.01
N LYS A 74 18.56 -17.92 -0.33
CA LYS A 74 19.99 -18.08 -0.57
C LYS A 74 20.45 -17.39 -1.88
N LEU A 75 19.58 -17.32 -2.87
CA LEU A 75 19.85 -16.66 -4.16
C LEU A 75 19.70 -15.14 -4.12
N SER A 76 19.39 -14.55 -2.96
CA SER A 76 19.15 -13.09 -2.79
C SER A 76 18.16 -12.50 -3.81
N VAL A 77 17.21 -13.29 -4.29
CA VAL A 77 16.16 -12.85 -5.20
C VAL A 77 15.22 -11.95 -4.42
N LYS A 78 15.50 -10.65 -4.42
CA LYS A 78 14.58 -9.65 -3.87
C LYS A 78 13.41 -9.50 -4.83
N ILE A 79 12.20 -9.81 -4.38
CA ILE A 79 10.99 -9.44 -5.11
C ILE A 79 10.93 -7.91 -5.05
N PRO A 80 11.00 -7.20 -6.18
CA PRO A 80 11.04 -5.74 -6.17
C PRO A 80 9.69 -5.11 -5.84
N ASN A 81 8.62 -5.91 -5.77
CA ASN A 81 7.25 -5.47 -5.54
C ASN A 81 6.71 -6.13 -4.26
N LEU A 82 6.68 -5.35 -3.16
CA LEU A 82 6.20 -5.81 -1.86
C LEU A 82 4.71 -6.19 -1.87
N ALA A 83 3.89 -5.51 -2.68
CA ALA A 83 2.48 -5.87 -2.86
C ALA A 83 2.32 -7.27 -3.49
N LEU A 84 3.17 -7.59 -4.49
CA LEU A 84 3.21 -8.91 -5.10
C LEU A 84 3.66 -9.98 -4.09
N GLU A 85 4.64 -9.67 -3.25
CA GLU A 85 5.08 -10.58 -2.19
C GLU A 85 3.94 -10.89 -1.21
N ALA A 86 3.20 -9.87 -0.77
CA ALA A 86 2.05 -10.03 0.12
C ALA A 86 0.98 -10.92 -0.53
N PHE A 87 0.66 -10.71 -1.81
CA PHE A 87 -0.31 -11.51 -2.56
C PHE A 87 0.13 -12.98 -2.68
N LEU A 88 1.39 -13.22 -3.05
CA LEU A 88 1.92 -14.57 -3.22
C LEU A 88 1.99 -15.38 -1.91
N LYS A 89 2.12 -14.71 -0.76
CA LYS A 89 2.05 -15.36 0.56
C LYS A 89 0.68 -16.00 0.86
N LEU A 90 -0.37 -15.57 0.20
CA LEU A 90 -1.69 -16.21 0.30
C LEU A 90 -1.76 -17.58 -0.40
N HIS A 91 -0.78 -17.89 -1.25
CA HIS A 91 -0.80 -19.07 -2.14
C HIS A 91 -2.11 -19.21 -2.93
N PRO A 92 -2.58 -18.14 -3.63
CA PRO A 92 -3.86 -18.16 -4.29
C PRO A 92 -3.85 -19.12 -5.49
N LYS A 93 -5.00 -19.75 -5.77
CA LYS A 93 -5.19 -20.55 -6.99
C LYS A 93 -5.11 -19.64 -8.21
N LYS A 94 -4.64 -20.15 -9.35
CA LYS A 94 -4.58 -19.36 -10.61
C LYS A 94 -5.93 -18.88 -11.12
N SER A 95 -6.99 -19.59 -10.75
CA SER A 95 -8.38 -19.24 -11.03
C SER A 95 -8.96 -18.23 -10.02
N ALA A 96 -8.19 -17.76 -9.04
CA ALA A 96 -8.68 -16.80 -8.06
C ALA A 96 -9.05 -15.49 -8.75
N LYS A 97 -10.25 -15.00 -8.42
CA LYS A 97 -10.75 -13.71 -8.88
C LYS A 97 -10.25 -12.61 -7.94
N VAL A 98 -9.51 -11.64 -8.49
CA VAL A 98 -8.80 -10.61 -7.73
C VAL A 98 -9.30 -9.22 -8.09
N LEU A 99 -9.63 -8.42 -7.09
CA LEU A 99 -9.92 -6.99 -7.22
C LEU A 99 -8.79 -6.18 -6.56
N ASP A 100 -8.20 -5.24 -7.31
CA ASP A 100 -7.27 -4.24 -6.77
C ASP A 100 -8.00 -2.88 -6.68
N VAL A 101 -8.23 -2.41 -5.47
CA VAL A 101 -8.91 -1.14 -5.20
C VAL A 101 -7.87 -0.02 -5.18
N GLY A 102 -8.14 1.08 -5.90
CA GLY A 102 -7.19 2.16 -6.09
C GLY A 102 -5.96 1.69 -6.88
N CYS A 103 -6.19 0.92 -7.94
CA CYS A 103 -5.13 0.25 -8.69
C CYS A 103 -4.20 1.19 -9.47
N GLY A 104 -4.51 2.49 -9.56
CA GLY A 104 -3.80 3.45 -10.40
C GLY A 104 -3.67 2.94 -11.85
N GLU A 105 -2.46 2.92 -12.38
CA GLU A 105 -2.16 2.41 -13.73
C GLU A 105 -2.09 0.86 -13.82
N GLY A 106 -2.52 0.13 -12.79
CA GLY A 106 -2.56 -1.33 -12.78
C GLY A 106 -1.19 -2.01 -12.72
N LYS A 107 -0.18 -1.39 -12.12
CA LYS A 107 1.18 -1.99 -12.00
C LYS A 107 1.16 -3.32 -11.27
N PHE A 108 0.40 -3.43 -10.19
CA PHE A 108 0.21 -4.67 -9.44
C PHE A 108 -0.55 -5.70 -10.28
N LEU A 109 -1.67 -5.31 -10.90
CA LEU A 109 -2.47 -6.16 -11.78
C LEU A 109 -1.64 -6.73 -12.94
N LYS A 110 -0.79 -5.90 -13.55
CA LYS A 110 0.13 -6.32 -14.62
C LYS A 110 1.09 -7.42 -14.14
N SER A 111 1.57 -7.30 -12.90
CA SER A 111 2.47 -8.29 -12.31
C SER A 111 1.76 -9.63 -12.10
N ILE A 112 0.58 -9.65 -11.47
CA ILE A 112 -0.15 -10.90 -11.21
C ILE A 112 -0.73 -11.50 -12.50
N PHE A 113 -1.20 -10.69 -13.45
CA PHE A 113 -1.63 -11.16 -14.77
C PHE A 113 -0.49 -11.84 -15.53
N GLY A 114 0.72 -11.27 -15.46
CA GLY A 114 1.93 -11.85 -16.04
C GLY A 114 2.33 -13.19 -15.41
N LEU A 115 1.95 -13.43 -14.14
CA LEU A 115 2.10 -14.71 -13.46
C LEU A 115 1.02 -15.74 -13.83
N GLY A 116 0.04 -15.38 -14.65
CA GLY A 116 -1.01 -16.28 -15.12
C GLY A 116 -2.34 -16.21 -14.37
N PHE A 117 -2.52 -15.26 -13.45
CA PHE A 117 -3.85 -14.93 -12.91
C PHE A 117 -4.62 -14.15 -13.96
N LYS A 118 -5.72 -14.72 -14.48
CA LYS A 118 -6.48 -14.11 -15.59
C LYS A 118 -7.72 -13.36 -15.12
N GLU A 119 -8.29 -13.75 -13.99
CA GLU A 119 -9.48 -13.16 -13.39
C GLU A 119 -9.07 -11.99 -12.48
N VAL A 120 -8.51 -10.92 -13.07
CA VAL A 120 -8.00 -9.76 -12.33
C VAL A 120 -8.63 -8.48 -12.83
N ILE A 121 -9.16 -7.67 -11.90
CA ILE A 121 -9.85 -6.41 -12.16
C ILE A 121 -9.27 -5.34 -11.25
N GLY A 122 -9.11 -4.14 -11.77
CA GLY A 122 -8.80 -2.94 -11.00
C GLY A 122 -9.95 -1.96 -10.99
N ILE A 123 -10.06 -1.19 -9.91
CA ILE A 123 -10.90 0.01 -9.87
C ILE A 123 -10.06 1.20 -9.42
N GLU A 124 -10.27 2.34 -10.11
CA GLU A 124 -9.59 3.60 -9.85
C GLU A 124 -10.53 4.75 -10.19
N PRO A 125 -11.16 5.39 -9.19
CA PRO A 125 -12.13 6.46 -9.43
C PRO A 125 -11.57 7.65 -10.22
N PHE A 126 -10.26 7.87 -10.11
CA PHE A 126 -9.56 8.97 -10.78
C PHE A 126 -8.89 8.58 -12.10
N ALA A 127 -9.11 7.36 -12.60
CA ALA A 127 -8.61 6.94 -13.92
C ALA A 127 -9.12 7.88 -15.01
N LEU A 128 -8.28 8.17 -15.99
CA LEU A 128 -8.68 9.01 -17.13
C LEU A 128 -9.78 8.35 -17.96
N GLU A 129 -9.66 7.03 -18.17
CA GLU A 129 -10.60 6.21 -18.93
C GLU A 129 -10.64 4.77 -18.41
N THR A 130 -11.68 4.04 -18.78
CA THR A 130 -11.77 2.60 -18.53
C THR A 130 -10.87 1.86 -19.50
N GLN A 131 -10.04 0.94 -18.99
CA GLN A 131 -9.21 0.03 -19.77
C GLN A 131 -9.78 -1.38 -19.71
N GLU A 132 -9.82 -2.10 -20.85
CA GLU A 132 -10.34 -3.48 -20.91
C GLU A 132 -9.22 -4.52 -21.16
N LYS A 133 -8.12 -4.16 -21.78
CA LYS A 133 -7.04 -5.09 -22.16
C LYS A 133 -5.67 -4.64 -21.65
N PRO A 134 -4.82 -5.57 -21.21
CA PRO A 134 -4.97 -7.04 -21.14
C PRO A 134 -5.79 -7.52 -19.93
N PHE A 135 -6.15 -6.65 -19.01
CA PHE A 135 -7.05 -6.82 -17.87
C PHE A 135 -7.88 -5.54 -17.70
N ALA A 136 -9.02 -5.65 -17.03
CA ALA A 136 -9.90 -4.50 -16.87
C ALA A 136 -9.45 -3.57 -15.74
N ILE A 137 -9.49 -2.26 -16.00
CA ILE A 137 -9.45 -1.20 -14.98
C ILE A 137 -10.67 -0.33 -15.22
N TYR A 138 -11.54 -0.24 -14.22
CA TYR A 138 -12.76 0.53 -14.31
C TYR A 138 -12.65 1.84 -13.52
N ARG A 139 -13.17 2.92 -14.09
CA ARG A 139 -13.38 4.17 -13.37
C ARG A 139 -14.64 4.05 -12.51
N LYS A 140 -14.51 3.32 -11.40
CA LYS A 140 -15.62 2.99 -10.48
C LYS A 140 -15.17 3.12 -9.03
N LYS A 141 -16.14 3.38 -8.15
CA LYS A 141 -15.99 3.18 -6.70
C LYS A 141 -16.23 1.71 -6.34
N LEU A 142 -15.74 1.28 -5.17
CA LEU A 142 -15.97 -0.09 -4.69
C LEU A 142 -17.47 -0.41 -4.57
N SER A 143 -18.32 0.55 -4.17
CA SER A 143 -19.77 0.39 -4.05
C SER A 143 -20.49 0.08 -5.36
N GLU A 144 -19.89 0.40 -6.52
CA GLU A 144 -20.46 0.19 -7.85
C GLU A 144 -20.07 -1.18 -8.46
N ILE A 145 -19.35 -2.01 -7.71
CA ILE A 145 -18.98 -3.37 -8.12
C ILE A 145 -19.99 -4.36 -7.56
N GLU A 146 -20.57 -5.19 -8.42
CA GLU A 146 -21.54 -6.21 -8.02
C GLU A 146 -20.91 -7.61 -7.89
N GLU A 147 -19.77 -7.81 -8.52
CA GLU A 147 -19.06 -9.07 -8.58
C GLU A 147 -18.44 -9.48 -7.24
N LYS A 148 -18.21 -10.79 -7.08
CA LYS A 148 -17.53 -11.35 -5.93
C LYS A 148 -16.11 -11.80 -6.27
N PHE A 149 -15.21 -11.71 -5.29
CA PHE A 149 -13.78 -11.94 -5.44
C PHE A 149 -13.27 -12.90 -4.35
N ASP A 150 -12.18 -13.59 -4.67
CA ASP A 150 -11.46 -14.42 -3.71
C ASP A 150 -10.44 -13.59 -2.93
N VAL A 151 -9.91 -12.54 -3.58
CA VAL A 151 -8.96 -11.61 -2.96
C VAL A 151 -9.30 -10.17 -3.36
N ILE A 152 -9.37 -9.28 -2.38
CA ILE A 152 -9.44 -7.83 -2.57
C ILE A 152 -8.15 -7.22 -2.02
N THR A 153 -7.52 -6.31 -2.77
CA THR A 153 -6.26 -5.68 -2.36
C THR A 153 -6.37 -4.15 -2.27
N PHE A 154 -5.72 -3.59 -1.25
CA PHE A 154 -5.52 -2.15 -1.04
C PHE A 154 -4.03 -1.92 -0.85
N ASN A 155 -3.37 -1.32 -1.84
CA ASN A 155 -1.94 -1.04 -1.80
C ASN A 155 -1.70 0.46 -1.71
N HIS A 156 -1.52 1.01 -0.52
CA HIS A 156 -1.47 2.46 -0.24
C HIS A 156 -2.75 3.17 -0.71
N VAL A 157 -3.88 2.68 -0.24
CA VAL A 157 -5.21 3.21 -0.56
C VAL A 157 -6.10 3.30 0.67
N PHE A 158 -5.98 2.33 1.60
CA PHE A 158 -6.89 2.26 2.75
C PHE A 158 -6.71 3.43 3.74
N GLU A 159 -5.55 4.08 3.74
CA GLU A 159 -5.27 5.33 4.44
C GLU A 159 -6.00 6.55 3.87
N HIS A 160 -6.45 6.47 2.62
CA HIS A 160 -7.16 7.54 1.90
C HIS A 160 -8.68 7.34 1.86
N VAL A 161 -9.22 6.25 2.42
CA VAL A 161 -10.67 6.06 2.45
C VAL A 161 -11.33 6.93 3.52
N GLU A 162 -12.46 7.54 3.19
CA GLU A 162 -13.18 8.42 4.12
C GLU A 162 -13.75 7.63 5.31
N ASN A 163 -14.29 6.44 5.05
CA ASN A 163 -14.92 5.59 6.05
C ASN A 163 -14.37 4.15 5.98
N PRO A 164 -13.38 3.79 6.82
CA PRO A 164 -12.81 2.44 6.87
C PRO A 164 -13.83 1.34 7.20
N HIS A 165 -14.82 1.61 8.07
CA HIS A 165 -15.87 0.64 8.39
C HIS A 165 -16.75 0.33 7.17
N GLU A 166 -17.25 1.36 6.51
CA GLU A 166 -18.06 1.19 5.30
C GLU A 166 -17.27 0.47 4.21
N THR A 167 -16.01 0.84 4.02
CA THR A 167 -15.13 0.18 3.05
C THR A 167 -15.00 -1.32 3.34
N LEU A 168 -14.81 -1.72 4.61
CA LEU A 168 -14.75 -3.14 4.97
C LEU A 168 -16.10 -3.86 4.80
N GLN A 169 -17.22 -3.21 5.07
CA GLN A 169 -18.55 -3.75 4.81
C GLN A 169 -18.77 -3.98 3.30
N GLN A 170 -18.36 -3.03 2.46
CA GLN A 170 -18.39 -3.18 1.00
C GLN A 170 -17.52 -4.35 0.53
N CYS A 171 -16.34 -4.54 1.14
CA CYS A 171 -15.50 -5.70 0.89
C CYS A 171 -16.16 -7.01 1.34
N TYR A 172 -16.80 -7.02 2.52
CA TYR A 172 -17.47 -8.21 3.06
C TYR A 172 -18.55 -8.74 2.10
N ILE A 173 -19.36 -7.84 1.55
CA ILE A 173 -20.40 -8.18 0.58
C ILE A 173 -19.78 -8.77 -0.71
N ARG A 174 -18.62 -8.24 -1.15
CA ARG A 174 -17.97 -8.59 -2.43
C ARG A 174 -16.94 -9.70 -2.32
N LEU A 175 -16.72 -10.24 -1.15
CA LEU A 175 -15.87 -11.42 -0.97
C LEU A 175 -16.67 -12.71 -1.08
N ASN A 176 -16.10 -13.70 -1.75
CA ASN A 176 -16.52 -15.08 -1.67
C ASN A 176 -16.36 -15.61 -0.23
N ASN A 177 -17.00 -16.76 0.08
CA ASN A 177 -16.79 -17.42 1.36
C ASN A 177 -15.28 -17.74 1.52
N SER A 178 -14.74 -17.45 2.71
CA SER A 178 -13.31 -17.56 3.00
C SER A 178 -12.39 -16.67 2.13
N GLY A 179 -12.96 -15.69 1.44
CA GLY A 179 -12.20 -14.68 0.70
C GLY A 179 -11.36 -13.81 1.64
N LYS A 180 -10.31 -13.21 1.10
CA LYS A 180 -9.33 -12.44 1.89
C LYS A 180 -9.15 -11.02 1.38
N ILE A 181 -8.84 -10.12 2.31
CA ILE A 181 -8.40 -8.76 1.98
C ILE A 181 -6.92 -8.64 2.32
N ILE A 182 -6.14 -8.03 1.44
CA ILE A 182 -4.79 -7.58 1.71
C ILE A 182 -4.81 -6.06 1.82
N ILE A 183 -4.47 -5.52 2.98
CA ILE A 183 -4.33 -4.08 3.21
C ILE A 183 -2.86 -3.80 3.50
N ARG A 184 -2.24 -2.95 2.68
CA ARG A 184 -0.85 -2.54 2.81
C ARG A 184 -0.80 -1.02 2.94
N VAL A 185 -0.50 -0.51 4.15
CA VAL A 185 -0.62 0.90 4.53
C VAL A 185 0.44 1.33 5.53
N PRO A 186 0.72 2.64 5.65
CA PRO A 186 1.47 3.18 6.77
C PRO A 186 0.68 3.05 8.08
N VAL A 187 1.41 2.94 9.19
CA VAL A 187 0.84 2.87 10.54
C VAL A 187 1.54 3.83 11.48
N LYS A 188 0.74 4.41 12.40
CA LYS A 188 1.23 5.35 13.40
C LYS A 188 2.14 4.70 14.45
N ASP A 189 1.79 3.50 14.91
CA ASP A 189 2.53 2.77 15.95
C ASP A 189 3.86 2.22 15.41
N SER A 190 4.81 3.12 15.16
CA SER A 190 6.08 2.83 14.51
C SER A 190 7.24 3.64 15.06
N ALA A 191 8.44 3.04 15.07
CA ALA A 191 9.66 3.73 15.49
C ALA A 191 10.00 4.96 14.63
N ALA A 192 9.54 5.03 13.39
CA ALA A 192 9.74 6.19 12.54
C ALA A 192 8.83 7.35 12.96
N TYR A 193 7.57 7.09 13.29
CA TYR A 193 6.67 8.12 13.83
C TYR A 193 7.24 8.71 15.13
N ASP A 194 7.67 7.88 16.07
CA ASP A 194 8.24 8.32 17.35
C ASP A 194 9.52 9.15 17.17
N ALA A 195 10.38 8.76 16.22
CA ALA A 195 11.66 9.41 15.98
C ALA A 195 11.56 10.74 15.20
N TYR A 196 10.60 10.85 14.30
CA TYR A 196 10.50 11.99 13.39
C TYR A 196 9.34 12.95 13.70
N GLY A 197 8.33 12.50 14.46
CA GLY A 197 7.18 13.33 14.83
C GLY A 197 6.55 13.99 13.60
N GLU A 198 6.49 15.31 13.58
CA GLU A 198 5.94 16.10 12.47
C GLU A 198 6.70 15.95 11.14
N ASN A 199 7.93 15.45 11.19
CA ASN A 199 8.74 15.22 9.99
C ASN A 199 8.64 13.78 9.49
N TRP A 200 7.78 12.93 10.07
CA TRP A 200 7.53 11.60 9.53
C TRP A 200 6.89 11.70 8.14
N VAL A 201 7.47 11.00 7.17
CA VAL A 201 7.10 11.13 5.76
C VAL A 201 5.68 10.64 5.46
N GLN A 202 5.13 9.77 6.31
CA GLN A 202 3.80 9.20 6.10
C GLN A 202 2.66 10.05 6.67
N TRP A 203 2.93 11.25 7.17
CA TRP A 203 1.83 12.18 7.42
C TRP A 203 1.04 12.46 6.16
N ASP A 204 1.73 12.79 5.09
CA ASP A 204 1.20 13.07 3.75
C ASP A 204 -0.14 13.83 3.75
N ALA A 205 -0.23 14.88 4.61
CA ALA A 205 -1.40 15.71 4.77
C ALA A 205 -1.71 16.51 3.49
N PRO A 206 -2.98 16.66 3.08
CA PRO A 206 -4.18 16.08 3.69
C PRO A 206 -4.58 14.71 3.12
N ARG A 207 -3.75 14.04 2.33
CA ARG A 207 -4.09 12.83 1.57
C ARG A 207 -4.32 11.61 2.46
N HIS A 208 -3.54 11.43 3.52
CA HIS A 208 -3.76 10.35 4.49
C HIS A 208 -4.82 10.77 5.51
N PHE A 209 -6.04 10.27 5.36
CA PHE A 209 -7.14 10.56 6.27
C PHE A 209 -7.00 9.82 7.59
N HIS A 210 -6.43 8.61 7.55
CA HIS A 210 -6.27 7.73 8.71
C HIS A 210 -4.86 7.13 8.74
N LEU A 211 -4.11 7.41 9.80
CA LEU A 211 -2.88 6.69 10.11
C LEU A 211 -3.22 5.70 11.24
N LEU A 212 -3.59 4.50 10.82
CA LEU A 212 -4.13 3.46 11.69
C LEU A 212 -3.07 2.88 12.63
N THR A 213 -3.53 2.20 13.67
CA THR A 213 -2.71 1.41 14.59
C THR A 213 -3.07 -0.07 14.49
N LYS A 214 -2.25 -0.95 15.04
CA LYS A 214 -2.58 -2.37 15.16
C LYS A 214 -3.90 -2.58 15.91
N LYS A 215 -4.15 -1.81 16.98
CA LYS A 215 -5.40 -1.84 17.76
C LYS A 215 -6.60 -1.43 16.90
N ALA A 216 -6.43 -0.42 16.04
CA ALA A 216 -7.48 -0.02 15.11
C ALA A 216 -7.86 -1.15 14.15
N PHE A 217 -6.89 -1.84 13.55
CA PHE A 217 -7.15 -3.00 12.69
C PHE A 217 -7.87 -4.13 13.44
N GLN A 218 -7.54 -4.39 14.70
CA GLN A 218 -8.25 -5.40 15.51
C GLN A 218 -9.73 -5.05 15.72
N ILE A 219 -10.02 -3.77 15.98
CA ILE A 219 -11.39 -3.29 16.14
C ILE A 219 -12.13 -3.36 14.81
N LEU A 220 -11.56 -2.81 13.75
CA LEU A 220 -12.15 -2.79 12.40
C LEU A 220 -12.46 -4.20 11.90
N ALA A 221 -11.53 -5.13 12.04
CA ALA A 221 -11.74 -6.52 11.62
C ALA A 221 -12.91 -7.15 12.37
N LYS A 222 -12.89 -7.09 13.71
CA LYS A 222 -13.93 -7.69 14.57
C LYS A 222 -15.31 -7.12 14.29
N GLU A 223 -15.43 -5.78 14.18
CA GLU A 223 -16.70 -5.11 13.99
C GLU A 223 -17.30 -5.30 12.60
N ASN A 224 -16.50 -5.75 11.60
CA ASN A 224 -16.95 -5.95 10.22
C ASN A 224 -16.91 -7.42 9.75
N GLY A 225 -16.86 -8.40 10.67
CA GLY A 225 -16.98 -9.83 10.35
C GLY A 225 -15.71 -10.44 9.75
N PHE A 226 -14.54 -9.91 10.11
CA PHE A 226 -13.24 -10.43 9.69
C PHE A 226 -12.42 -10.93 10.88
N GLU A 227 -11.53 -11.89 10.62
CA GLU A 227 -10.40 -12.20 11.48
C GLU A 227 -9.09 -11.69 10.85
N ILE A 228 -8.13 -11.26 11.69
CA ILE A 228 -6.78 -10.95 11.24
C ILE A 228 -6.00 -12.26 11.13
N GLU A 229 -5.81 -12.76 9.91
CA GLU A 229 -5.02 -13.96 9.64
C GLU A 229 -3.50 -13.67 9.74
N SER A 230 -3.08 -12.46 9.36
CA SER A 230 -1.68 -12.05 9.41
C SER A 230 -1.53 -10.54 9.57
N TYR A 231 -0.51 -10.13 10.33
CA TYR A 231 -0.10 -8.74 10.51
C TYR A 231 1.42 -8.69 10.61
N TYR A 232 2.09 -8.04 9.66
CA TYR A 232 3.55 -7.92 9.67
C TYR A 232 4.01 -6.63 8.98
N ASN A 233 5.20 -6.14 9.36
CA ASN A 233 5.77 -4.95 8.76
C ASN A 233 6.56 -5.28 7.49
N ASP A 234 6.45 -4.41 6.48
CA ASP A 234 7.18 -4.47 5.22
C ASP A 234 7.78 -3.11 4.82
N SER A 235 8.09 -2.30 5.81
CA SER A 235 8.75 -0.99 5.62
C SER A 235 10.08 -1.12 4.89
N ASN A 236 10.45 -0.08 4.20
CA ASN A 236 11.74 0.02 3.53
C ASN A 236 12.46 1.32 3.96
N LYS A 237 13.60 1.61 3.34
CA LYS A 237 14.38 2.81 3.65
C LYS A 237 13.63 4.13 3.49
N PHE A 238 12.47 4.14 2.83
CA PHE A 238 11.68 5.35 2.56
C PHE A 238 11.26 6.05 3.85
N GLN A 239 10.91 5.30 4.89
CA GLN A 239 10.59 5.84 6.22
C GLN A 239 11.69 6.77 6.78
N PHE A 240 12.96 6.53 6.40
CA PHE A 240 14.09 7.37 6.80
C PHE A 240 14.41 8.42 5.74
N THR A 241 14.58 8.03 4.48
CA THR A 241 14.99 8.99 3.43
C THR A 241 13.97 10.10 3.23
N GLY A 242 12.67 9.80 3.32
CA GLY A 242 11.61 10.80 3.24
C GLY A 242 11.57 11.70 4.46
N SER A 243 11.61 11.11 5.67
CA SER A 243 11.55 11.85 6.93
C SER A 243 12.79 12.71 7.16
N GLU A 244 14.00 12.21 6.81
CA GLU A 244 15.22 13.00 6.86
C GLU A 244 15.20 14.21 5.92
N LYS A 245 14.59 14.08 4.73
CA LYS A 245 14.39 15.23 3.84
C LYS A 245 13.54 16.29 4.53
N TYR A 246 12.41 15.90 5.11
CA TYR A 246 11.52 16.85 5.81
C TYR A 246 12.20 17.47 7.03
N LYS A 247 12.94 16.69 7.82
CA LYS A 247 13.73 17.20 8.95
C LYS A 247 14.79 18.22 8.53
N ARG A 248 15.36 18.10 7.32
CA ARG A 248 16.32 19.03 6.71
C ARG A 248 15.64 20.18 5.97
N GLY A 249 14.31 20.34 6.03
CA GLY A 249 13.55 21.37 5.30
C GLY A 249 13.55 21.17 3.77
N LEU A 250 13.82 19.94 3.31
CA LEU A 250 13.86 19.60 1.90
C LEU A 250 12.52 19.05 1.42
N ARG A 251 12.26 19.20 0.11
CA ARG A 251 11.05 18.65 -0.52
C ARG A 251 11.16 17.15 -0.75
N TYR A 252 10.01 16.48 -0.80
CA TYR A 252 9.92 15.05 -1.13
C TYR A 252 10.67 14.70 -2.43
N GLN A 253 10.55 15.53 -3.47
CA GLN A 253 11.15 15.30 -4.79
C GLN A 253 12.68 15.45 -4.81
N THR A 254 13.30 16.00 -3.76
CA THR A 254 14.76 16.08 -3.66
C THR A 254 15.38 14.70 -3.92
N PRO A 255 16.35 14.57 -4.85
CA PRO A 255 16.94 13.28 -5.18
C PRO A 255 17.58 12.60 -3.96
N ASN A 256 17.55 11.27 -3.91
CA ASN A 256 18.20 10.53 -2.83
C ASN A 256 19.75 10.58 -2.89
N SER A 257 20.33 11.19 -3.93
CA SER A 257 21.78 11.44 -4.03
C SER A 257 22.34 12.41 -2.97
N ILE A 258 21.45 13.06 -2.20
CA ILE A 258 21.85 13.84 -1.01
C ILE A 258 22.33 12.95 0.13
N PHE A 259 22.03 11.66 0.11
CA PHE A 259 22.49 10.65 1.06
C PHE A 259 23.65 9.88 0.46
N SER A 260 24.67 9.61 1.28
CA SER A 260 25.76 8.74 0.89
C SER A 260 25.30 7.28 0.68
N ALA A 261 26.09 6.49 -0.03
CA ALA A 261 25.80 5.08 -0.21
C ALA A 261 25.80 4.31 1.15
N GLU A 262 26.56 4.79 2.12
CA GLU A 262 26.59 4.23 3.47
C GLU A 262 25.28 4.52 4.21
N GLU A 263 24.82 5.77 4.29
CA GLU A 263 23.53 6.13 4.87
C GLU A 263 22.38 5.30 4.26
N ILE A 264 22.36 5.14 2.94
CA ILE A 264 21.35 4.34 2.25
C ILE A 264 21.40 2.85 2.68
N ARG A 265 22.60 2.28 2.86
CA ARG A 265 22.75 0.91 3.37
C ARG A 265 22.25 0.78 4.81
N ASP A 266 22.59 1.75 5.65
CA ASP A 266 22.18 1.77 7.06
C ASP A 266 20.67 1.95 7.20
N PHE A 267 20.04 2.82 6.43
CA PHE A 267 18.57 2.95 6.39
C PHE A 267 17.89 1.65 5.98
N ASN A 268 18.42 0.94 4.97
CA ASN A 268 17.87 -0.36 4.58
C ASN A 268 18.01 -1.40 5.71
N LYS A 269 19.18 -1.49 6.35
CA LYS A 269 19.44 -2.40 7.46
C LYS A 269 18.54 -2.09 8.66
N LYS A 270 18.40 -0.81 9.00
CA LYS A 270 17.55 -0.34 10.09
C LYS A 270 16.08 -0.68 9.81
N ALA A 271 15.57 -0.43 8.58
CA ALA A 271 14.21 -0.80 8.19
C ALA A 271 13.95 -2.31 8.34
N GLN A 272 14.87 -3.16 7.88
CA GLN A 272 14.75 -4.62 8.03
C GLN A 272 14.72 -5.06 9.49
N ASN A 273 15.52 -4.42 10.35
CA ASN A 273 15.55 -4.73 11.78
C ASN A 273 14.24 -4.31 12.46
N LEU A 274 13.71 -3.12 12.15
CA LEU A 274 12.42 -2.66 12.66
C LEU A 274 11.28 -3.56 12.20
N ASN A 275 11.27 -4.00 10.94
CA ASN A 275 10.26 -4.96 10.45
C ASN A 275 10.26 -6.27 11.27
N LYS A 276 11.45 -6.80 11.61
CA LYS A 276 11.59 -8.01 12.44
C LYS A 276 11.06 -7.82 13.87
N LYS A 277 11.13 -6.60 14.40
CA LYS A 277 10.63 -6.24 15.73
C LYS A 277 9.15 -5.89 15.74
N GLY A 278 8.52 -5.70 14.57
CA GLY A 278 7.14 -5.21 14.49
C GLY A 278 7.03 -3.69 14.68
N GLU A 279 8.13 -2.94 14.47
CA GLU A 279 8.25 -1.50 14.69
C GLU A 279 8.40 -0.68 13.39
N GLY A 280 8.24 -1.31 12.23
CA GLY A 280 8.26 -0.62 10.92
C GLY A 280 7.03 0.26 10.75
N ASP A 281 7.14 1.31 9.92
CA ASP A 281 6.08 2.30 9.69
C ASP A 281 5.04 1.90 8.64
N GLN A 282 5.16 0.70 8.09
CA GLN A 282 4.25 0.15 7.10
C GLN A 282 3.96 -1.31 7.41
N VAL A 283 2.72 -1.69 7.24
CA VAL A 283 2.24 -3.05 7.51
C VAL A 283 1.51 -3.66 6.33
N VAL A 284 1.53 -4.98 6.30
CA VAL A 284 0.59 -5.81 5.56
C VAL A 284 -0.34 -6.47 6.56
N VAL A 285 -1.64 -6.23 6.39
CA VAL A 285 -2.71 -6.87 7.16
C VAL A 285 -3.50 -7.76 6.22
N ILE A 286 -3.62 -9.05 6.57
CA ILE A 286 -4.45 -10.01 5.85
C ILE A 286 -5.68 -10.27 6.70
N LEU A 287 -6.84 -9.87 6.18
CA LEU A 287 -8.14 -10.12 6.78
C LEU A 287 -8.81 -11.27 6.05
N LYS A 288 -9.34 -12.21 6.80
CA LYS A 288 -10.12 -13.33 6.27
C LYS A 288 -11.58 -13.17 6.69
N LYS A 289 -12.49 -13.34 5.72
CA LYS A 289 -13.94 -13.32 5.95
C LYS A 289 -14.34 -14.50 6.81
N LEU A 290 -15.10 -14.22 7.90
CA LEU A 290 -15.70 -15.21 8.79
C LEU A 290 -17.00 -15.77 8.22
#